data_2f890b1a18ebfb39b3ef5dc4e6c97ce0
#
_entry.id   2f890b1a18ebfb39b3ef5dc4e6c97ce0
#
_cell.length_a   1.000
_cell.length_b   1.000
_cell.length_c   1.000
_cell.angle_alpha   90.00
_cell.angle_beta   90.00
_cell.angle_gamma   90.00
#
_symmetry.space_group_name_H-M   'P 1'
#
loop_
_entity.id
_entity.type
_entity.pdbx_description
1 polymer ?
#
loop_
_entity_poly.entity_id
_entity_poly.type
_entity_poly.pdbx_seq_one_letter_code
_entity_poly.pdbx_strand_id
1 'polypeptide(L)'
;MSETRKYIESHKDEMIQLLSELVAIPSVQGEASDGCPFGAEPARALAIMLDKCREYGFDVENVDNYAGSADLGGEPALAILSHLDVVPAGEGWSSDPFTLTRDGDKLIGRGAIDDKGPAVAAVFALRAVRELGIPLKKGVRLIFGTNEENGSADLEYYRKKRSLPPMVFTPDGEYPVINVEKGMMRVYFSAAAPENVEIKAGTVINAVPASCRFSVVEALKDGPKITFGTAEGTSAHASTPEKGENAITKFLAEH
;
A
#
# COMPACT_ATOMS: atom_id res chain seq x y z
N MET A 1 -27.26 -16.28 12.56
CA MET A 1 -26.42 -15.42 11.70
C MET A 1 -27.18 -14.14 11.46
N SER A 2 -26.56 -12.96 11.65
CA SER A 2 -27.22 -11.67 11.42
C SER A 2 -27.59 -11.49 9.92
N GLU A 3 -28.57 -10.66 9.63
CA GLU A 3 -28.96 -10.36 8.22
C GLU A 3 -27.79 -9.77 7.44
N THR A 4 -27.02 -8.89 8.04
CA THR A 4 -25.79 -8.34 7.45
C THR A 4 -24.79 -9.43 7.06
N ARG A 5 -24.57 -10.41 7.92
CA ARG A 5 -23.66 -11.51 7.61
C ARG A 5 -24.17 -12.38 6.46
N LYS A 6 -25.48 -12.66 6.42
CA LYS A 6 -26.10 -13.38 5.30
C LYS A 6 -25.95 -12.60 3.99
N TYR A 7 -26.13 -11.29 4.06
CA TYR A 7 -25.95 -10.40 2.91
C TYR A 7 -24.51 -10.50 2.36
N ILE A 8 -23.50 -10.33 3.22
CA ILE A 8 -22.09 -10.42 2.83
C ILE A 8 -21.76 -11.80 2.23
N GLU A 9 -22.20 -12.88 2.86
CA GLU A 9 -21.98 -14.23 2.34
C GLU A 9 -22.62 -14.44 0.95
N SER A 10 -23.81 -13.87 0.70
CA SER A 10 -24.48 -13.99 -0.60
C SER A 10 -23.85 -13.12 -1.71
N HIS A 11 -23.03 -12.12 -1.36
CA HIS A 11 -22.32 -11.25 -2.31
C HIS A 11 -20.80 -11.53 -2.38
N LYS A 12 -20.35 -12.64 -1.79
CA LYS A 12 -18.94 -12.99 -1.73
C LYS A 12 -18.28 -13.06 -3.11
N ASP A 13 -18.95 -13.64 -4.10
CA ASP A 13 -18.40 -13.76 -5.45
C ASP A 13 -18.27 -12.40 -6.14
N GLU A 14 -19.21 -11.50 -5.92
CA GLU A 14 -19.18 -10.13 -6.43
C GLU A 14 -18.04 -9.32 -5.77
N MET A 15 -17.83 -9.51 -4.46
CA MET A 15 -16.67 -8.93 -3.75
C MET A 15 -15.34 -9.41 -4.34
N ILE A 16 -15.21 -10.72 -4.57
CA ILE A 16 -14.00 -11.31 -5.15
C ILE A 16 -13.79 -10.81 -6.58
N GLN A 17 -14.85 -10.65 -7.36
CA GLN A 17 -14.76 -10.12 -8.71
C GLN A 17 -14.25 -8.68 -8.70
N LEU A 18 -14.82 -7.79 -7.88
CA LEU A 18 -14.34 -6.40 -7.77
C LEU A 18 -12.89 -6.34 -7.30
N LEU A 19 -12.52 -7.17 -6.32
CA LEU A 19 -11.13 -7.27 -5.88
C LEU A 19 -10.22 -7.73 -7.02
N SER A 20 -10.64 -8.69 -7.83
CA SER A 20 -9.88 -9.17 -8.98
C SER A 20 -9.67 -8.07 -10.03
N GLU A 21 -10.71 -7.29 -10.31
CA GLU A 21 -10.64 -6.13 -11.23
C GLU A 21 -9.63 -5.09 -10.73
N LEU A 22 -9.61 -4.81 -9.41
CA LEU A 22 -8.68 -3.86 -8.82
C LEU A 22 -7.25 -4.40 -8.75
N VAL A 23 -7.06 -5.68 -8.38
CA VAL A 23 -5.73 -6.32 -8.34
C VAL A 23 -5.10 -6.35 -9.73
N ALA A 24 -5.89 -6.53 -10.78
CA ALA A 24 -5.41 -6.50 -12.16
C ALA A 24 -4.85 -5.14 -12.62
N ILE A 25 -5.01 -4.09 -11.81
CA ILE A 25 -4.42 -2.78 -12.07
C ILE A 25 -3.13 -2.68 -11.26
N PRO A 26 -1.95 -2.59 -11.89
CA PRO A 26 -0.68 -2.38 -11.20
C PRO A 26 -0.56 -0.91 -10.76
N SER A 27 -1.39 -0.50 -9.80
CA SER A 27 -1.51 0.88 -9.33
C SER A 27 -0.32 1.35 -8.48
N VAL A 28 0.88 1.02 -8.93
CA VAL A 28 2.13 1.54 -8.40
C VAL A 28 2.28 3.00 -8.81
N GLN A 29 2.80 3.84 -7.92
CA GLN A 29 3.09 5.23 -8.26
C GLN A 29 3.98 5.31 -9.50
N GLY A 30 3.53 6.06 -10.50
CA GLY A 30 4.25 6.36 -11.73
C GLY A 30 4.56 7.85 -11.87
N GLU A 31 5.06 8.22 -13.04
CA GLU A 31 5.28 9.63 -13.36
C GLU A 31 3.96 10.40 -13.44
N ALA A 32 3.96 11.59 -12.86
CA ALA A 32 2.81 12.48 -12.94
C ALA A 32 2.56 12.92 -14.38
N SER A 33 1.30 12.93 -14.78
CA SER A 33 0.86 13.42 -16.08
C SER A 33 -0.42 14.25 -15.91
N ASP A 34 -0.91 14.88 -16.97
CA ASP A 34 -2.10 15.72 -16.91
C ASP A 34 -3.30 14.93 -16.36
N GLY A 35 -3.85 15.43 -15.25
CA GLY A 35 -4.95 14.79 -14.53
C GLY A 35 -4.59 13.50 -13.77
N CYS A 36 -3.33 13.05 -13.76
CA CYS A 36 -2.88 11.84 -13.08
C CYS A 36 -1.67 12.14 -12.18
N PRO A 37 -1.87 12.69 -10.98
CA PRO A 37 -0.79 13.20 -10.13
C PRO A 37 0.22 12.13 -9.70
N PHE A 38 -0.21 10.87 -9.61
CA PHE A 38 0.62 9.73 -9.20
C PHE A 38 0.72 8.66 -10.30
N GLY A 39 0.45 9.05 -11.56
CA GLY A 39 0.46 8.14 -12.71
C GLY A 39 -0.93 7.63 -13.10
N ALA A 40 -1.01 7.02 -14.28
CA ALA A 40 -2.27 6.60 -14.88
C ALA A 40 -2.94 5.44 -14.11
N GLU A 41 -2.15 4.48 -13.59
CA GLU A 41 -2.72 3.28 -12.98
C GLU A 41 -3.37 3.54 -11.60
N PRO A 42 -2.82 4.35 -10.68
CA PRO A 42 -3.54 4.79 -9.48
C PRO A 42 -4.83 5.54 -9.80
N ALA A 43 -4.82 6.46 -10.80
CA ALA A 43 -6.01 7.17 -11.23
C ALA A 43 -7.08 6.23 -11.82
N ARG A 44 -6.65 5.19 -12.57
CA ARG A 44 -7.54 4.16 -13.13
C ARG A 44 -8.17 3.30 -12.02
N ALA A 45 -7.40 2.90 -11.01
CA ALA A 45 -7.94 2.15 -9.87
C ALA A 45 -9.01 2.96 -9.12
N LEU A 46 -8.75 4.25 -8.91
CA LEU A 46 -9.71 5.18 -8.31
C LEU A 46 -10.99 5.29 -9.15
N ALA A 47 -10.87 5.46 -10.46
CA ALA A 47 -12.01 5.59 -11.35
C ALA A 47 -12.92 4.35 -11.28
N ILE A 48 -12.36 3.13 -11.35
CA ILE A 48 -13.12 1.88 -11.24
C ILE A 48 -13.82 1.78 -9.88
N MET A 49 -13.13 2.08 -8.78
CA MET A 49 -13.75 2.04 -7.46
C MET A 49 -14.90 3.01 -7.33
N LEU A 50 -14.75 4.25 -7.81
CA LEU A 50 -15.79 5.27 -7.77
C LEU A 50 -16.98 4.91 -8.67
N ASP A 51 -16.72 4.32 -9.84
CA ASP A 51 -17.79 3.86 -10.73
C ASP A 51 -18.63 2.75 -10.07
N LYS A 52 -17.97 1.79 -9.40
CA LYS A 52 -18.67 0.76 -8.63
C LYS A 52 -19.48 1.34 -7.47
N CYS A 53 -18.91 2.30 -6.74
CA CYS A 53 -19.65 3.00 -5.68
C CYS A 53 -20.88 3.72 -6.23
N ARG A 54 -20.78 4.32 -7.41
CA ARG A 54 -21.91 4.98 -8.09
C ARG A 54 -22.98 3.96 -8.52
N GLU A 55 -22.57 2.82 -9.08
CA GLU A 55 -23.48 1.71 -9.41
C GLU A 55 -24.24 1.21 -8.17
N TYR A 56 -23.57 1.17 -7.02
CA TYR A 56 -24.18 0.80 -5.73
C TYR A 56 -25.00 1.92 -5.08
N GLY A 57 -25.16 3.07 -5.78
CA GLY A 57 -26.03 4.17 -5.38
C GLY A 57 -25.48 5.03 -4.25
N PHE A 58 -24.16 5.17 -4.15
CA PHE A 58 -23.52 6.16 -3.29
C PHE A 58 -23.32 7.49 -4.03
N ASP A 59 -23.26 8.58 -3.29
CA ASP A 59 -22.88 9.89 -3.82
C ASP A 59 -21.36 9.94 -3.92
N VAL A 60 -20.82 10.01 -5.14
CA VAL A 60 -19.37 9.93 -5.36
C VAL A 60 -18.77 11.24 -5.82
N GLU A 61 -17.56 11.50 -5.34
CA GLU A 61 -16.73 12.62 -5.77
C GLU A 61 -15.30 12.14 -6.07
N ASN A 62 -14.75 12.62 -7.20
CA ASN A 62 -13.34 12.50 -7.53
C ASN A 62 -12.66 13.86 -7.28
N VAL A 63 -11.67 13.89 -6.41
CA VAL A 63 -10.91 15.10 -6.08
C VAL A 63 -9.60 15.08 -6.86
N ASP A 64 -9.70 15.49 -8.12
CA ASP A 64 -8.59 15.69 -9.06
C ASP A 64 -7.65 14.47 -9.20
N ASN A 65 -8.18 13.25 -9.08
CA ASN A 65 -7.46 11.97 -9.07
C ASN A 65 -6.38 11.84 -7.96
N TYR A 66 -6.33 12.76 -6.99
CA TYR A 66 -5.57 12.57 -5.76
C TYR A 66 -6.27 11.59 -4.82
N ALA A 67 -7.57 11.77 -4.63
CA ALA A 67 -8.39 10.86 -3.85
C ALA A 67 -9.84 10.95 -4.32
N GLY A 68 -10.65 9.99 -3.92
CA GLY A 68 -12.09 10.04 -4.15
C GLY A 68 -12.88 9.72 -2.91
N SER A 69 -14.15 10.05 -2.91
CA SER A 69 -15.06 9.70 -1.82
C SER A 69 -16.39 9.15 -2.32
N ALA A 70 -17.02 8.34 -1.48
CA ALA A 70 -18.36 7.80 -1.71
C ALA A 70 -19.17 7.90 -0.41
N ASP A 71 -20.27 8.63 -0.46
CA ASP A 71 -21.09 8.96 0.70
C ASP A 71 -22.40 8.18 0.70
N LEU A 72 -22.83 7.76 1.89
CA LEU A 72 -24.15 7.22 2.14
C LEU A 72 -24.83 7.95 3.31
N GLY A 73 -26.06 8.37 3.11
CA GLY A 73 -26.86 9.05 4.12
C GLY A 73 -26.68 10.57 4.13
N GLY A 74 -26.96 11.20 5.27
CA GLY A 74 -26.82 12.66 5.43
C GLY A 74 -25.37 13.10 5.60
N GLU A 75 -25.17 14.22 6.33
CA GLU A 75 -23.82 14.72 6.61
C GLU A 75 -22.93 13.65 7.22
N PRO A 76 -21.74 13.36 6.66
CA PRO A 76 -20.87 12.31 7.17
C PRO A 76 -20.31 12.64 8.56
N ALA A 77 -20.51 11.72 9.52
CA ALA A 77 -19.89 11.79 10.84
C ALA A 77 -18.76 10.76 11.02
N LEU A 78 -18.69 9.79 10.13
CA LEU A 78 -17.68 8.75 10.09
C LEU A 78 -17.07 8.68 8.71
N ALA A 79 -15.73 8.60 8.62
CA ALA A 79 -15.05 8.17 7.41
C ALA A 79 -14.36 6.82 7.61
N ILE A 80 -14.36 6.01 6.55
CA ILE A 80 -13.54 4.82 6.39
C ILE A 80 -12.52 5.16 5.32
N LEU A 81 -11.24 5.17 5.70
CA LEU A 81 -10.14 5.56 4.84
C LEU A 81 -9.41 4.33 4.34
N SER A 82 -9.29 4.20 3.05
CA SER A 82 -8.56 3.13 2.36
C SER A 82 -7.71 3.73 1.25
N HIS A 83 -6.73 2.95 0.73
CA HIS A 83 -5.96 3.34 -0.44
C HIS A 83 -6.04 2.30 -1.55
N LEU A 84 -5.77 2.73 -2.77
CA LEU A 84 -5.86 1.90 -3.98
C LEU A 84 -4.51 1.78 -4.71
N ASP A 85 -3.52 2.58 -4.32
CA ASP A 85 -2.15 2.39 -4.76
C ASP A 85 -1.51 1.19 -4.07
N VAL A 86 -0.43 0.71 -4.64
CA VAL A 86 0.31 -0.45 -4.14
C VAL A 86 1.81 -0.24 -4.33
N VAL A 87 2.62 -0.86 -3.49
CA VAL A 87 4.07 -0.96 -3.72
C VAL A 87 4.38 -1.84 -4.94
N PRO A 88 5.56 -1.69 -5.57
CA PRO A 88 6.01 -2.60 -6.62
C PRO A 88 5.90 -4.07 -6.19
N ALA A 89 5.63 -4.94 -7.15
CA ALA A 89 5.42 -6.36 -6.86
C ALA A 89 6.60 -7.00 -6.10
N GLY A 90 7.83 -6.63 -6.46
CA GLY A 90 9.03 -7.30 -5.94
C GLY A 90 9.24 -8.68 -6.55
N GLU A 91 10.08 -9.48 -5.93
CA GLU A 91 10.43 -10.83 -6.37
C GLU A 91 9.79 -11.90 -5.47
N GLY A 92 9.87 -13.17 -5.88
CA GLY A 92 9.44 -14.31 -5.07
C GLY A 92 7.98 -14.72 -5.21
N TRP A 93 7.24 -14.16 -6.17
CA TRP A 93 5.87 -14.57 -6.46
C TRP A 93 5.84 -15.92 -7.18
N SER A 94 4.94 -16.81 -6.77
CA SER A 94 4.68 -18.09 -7.45
C SER A 94 3.71 -17.99 -8.62
N SER A 95 2.99 -16.85 -8.75
CA SER A 95 2.06 -16.50 -9.81
C SER A 95 2.19 -15.02 -10.14
N ASP A 96 1.56 -14.56 -11.21
CA ASP A 96 1.52 -13.13 -11.53
C ASP A 96 0.89 -12.34 -10.36
N PRO A 97 1.62 -11.38 -9.77
CA PRO A 97 1.14 -10.59 -8.62
C PRO A 97 -0.09 -9.73 -8.93
N PHE A 98 -0.33 -9.40 -10.20
CA PHE A 98 -1.49 -8.62 -10.64
C PHE A 98 -2.62 -9.46 -11.22
N THR A 99 -2.58 -10.77 -10.97
CA THR A 99 -3.68 -11.71 -11.25
C THR A 99 -4.13 -12.32 -9.93
N LEU A 100 -5.34 -11.97 -9.46
CA LEU A 100 -5.88 -12.50 -8.21
C LEU A 100 -6.04 -14.02 -8.32
N THR A 101 -5.24 -14.76 -7.56
CA THR A 101 -5.23 -16.23 -7.56
C THR A 101 -5.89 -16.75 -6.29
N ARG A 102 -6.71 -17.80 -6.42
CA ARG A 102 -7.32 -18.48 -5.29
C ARG A 102 -6.58 -19.78 -4.99
N ASP A 103 -6.14 -19.92 -3.73
CA ASP A 103 -5.57 -21.16 -3.19
C ASP A 103 -6.35 -21.54 -1.93
N GLY A 104 -7.28 -22.47 -2.07
CA GLY A 104 -8.21 -22.88 -1.00
C GLY A 104 -9.06 -21.68 -0.53
N ASP A 105 -8.83 -21.26 0.72
CA ASP A 105 -9.52 -20.13 1.35
C ASP A 105 -8.72 -18.81 1.25
N LYS A 106 -7.57 -18.83 0.59
CA LYS A 106 -6.73 -17.65 0.41
C LYS A 106 -6.94 -17.01 -0.94
N LEU A 107 -6.89 -15.69 -0.99
CA LEU A 107 -6.80 -14.87 -2.19
C LEU A 107 -5.41 -14.25 -2.22
N ILE A 108 -4.65 -14.51 -3.28
CA ILE A 108 -3.25 -14.13 -3.42
C ILE A 108 -3.13 -13.15 -4.58
N GLY A 109 -2.56 -11.98 -4.32
CA GLY A 109 -2.30 -10.92 -5.29
C GLY A 109 -1.76 -9.67 -4.63
N ARG A 110 -1.05 -8.82 -5.36
CA ARG A 110 -0.58 -7.52 -4.85
C ARG A 110 -1.78 -6.62 -4.58
N GLY A 111 -1.87 -6.07 -3.35
CA GLY A 111 -3.01 -5.27 -2.91
C GLY A 111 -4.21 -6.09 -2.40
N ALA A 112 -4.15 -7.43 -2.40
CA ALA A 112 -5.27 -8.25 -1.94
C ALA A 112 -5.57 -8.06 -0.43
N ILE A 113 -4.56 -7.72 0.38
CA ILE A 113 -4.72 -7.41 1.79
C ILE A 113 -4.39 -5.94 2.12
N ASP A 114 -3.51 -5.32 1.37
CA ASP A 114 -2.99 -3.98 1.58
C ASP A 114 -3.16 -3.17 0.28
N ASP A 115 -4.21 -2.34 0.11
CA ASP A 115 -5.41 -2.19 0.96
C ASP A 115 -6.70 -2.40 0.12
N LYS A 116 -6.58 -2.88 -1.17
CA LYS A 116 -7.73 -3.06 -2.09
C LYS A 116 -8.78 -4.03 -1.54
N GLY A 117 -8.37 -5.08 -0.82
CA GLY A 117 -9.28 -6.04 -0.19
C GLY A 117 -10.11 -5.41 0.91
N PRO A 118 -9.51 -4.79 1.92
CA PRO A 118 -10.23 -4.02 2.95
C PRO A 118 -11.09 -2.90 2.37
N ALA A 119 -10.62 -2.18 1.31
CA ALA A 119 -11.42 -1.18 0.61
C ALA A 119 -12.71 -1.79 0.03
N VAL A 120 -12.61 -2.94 -0.67
CA VAL A 120 -13.78 -3.67 -1.17
C VAL A 120 -14.69 -4.12 -0.02
N ALA A 121 -14.12 -4.61 1.07
CA ALA A 121 -14.90 -5.01 2.23
C ALA A 121 -15.69 -3.84 2.83
N ALA A 122 -15.08 -2.65 2.93
CA ALA A 122 -15.72 -1.42 3.40
C ALA A 122 -16.88 -1.00 2.48
N VAL A 123 -16.69 -1.07 1.15
CA VAL A 123 -17.75 -0.78 0.17
C VAL A 123 -18.93 -1.72 0.36
N PHE A 124 -18.72 -3.02 0.46
CA PHE A 124 -19.80 -3.98 0.63
C PHE A 124 -20.46 -3.92 2.00
N ALA A 125 -19.71 -3.55 3.05
CA ALA A 125 -20.29 -3.28 4.36
C ALA A 125 -21.27 -2.10 4.30
N LEU A 126 -20.91 -1.02 3.62
CA LEU A 126 -21.77 0.15 3.48
C LEU A 126 -22.95 -0.13 2.52
N ARG A 127 -22.72 -0.92 1.45
CA ARG A 127 -23.79 -1.40 0.55
C ARG A 127 -24.80 -2.26 1.31
N ALA A 128 -24.36 -3.14 2.21
CA ALA A 128 -25.26 -3.92 3.05
C ALA A 128 -26.14 -3.04 3.94
N VAL A 129 -25.60 -1.98 4.53
CA VAL A 129 -26.38 -0.99 5.30
C VAL A 129 -27.46 -0.37 4.45
N ARG A 130 -27.15 0.02 3.22
CA ARG A 130 -28.10 0.63 2.27
C ARG A 130 -29.19 -0.35 1.84
N GLU A 131 -28.81 -1.53 1.34
CA GLU A 131 -29.75 -2.48 0.74
C GLU A 131 -30.63 -3.18 1.78
N LEU A 132 -30.15 -3.35 3.00
CA LEU A 132 -30.96 -3.85 4.12
C LEU A 132 -31.81 -2.76 4.78
N GLY A 133 -31.76 -1.52 4.29
CA GLY A 133 -32.52 -0.42 4.85
C GLY A 133 -32.17 -0.09 6.29
N ILE A 134 -30.94 -0.32 6.71
CA ILE A 134 -30.50 -0.03 8.10
C ILE A 134 -30.45 1.49 8.29
N PRO A 135 -31.21 2.04 9.24
CA PRO A 135 -31.30 3.49 9.38
C PRO A 135 -29.99 4.07 9.91
N LEU A 136 -29.45 5.06 9.20
CA LEU A 136 -28.29 5.83 9.64
C LEU A 136 -28.76 7.12 10.34
N LYS A 137 -28.22 7.41 11.51
CA LYS A 137 -28.44 8.70 12.20
C LYS A 137 -27.61 9.83 11.61
N LYS A 138 -26.48 9.49 11.02
CA LYS A 138 -25.52 10.37 10.33
C LYS A 138 -24.97 9.65 9.11
N GLY A 139 -24.42 10.39 8.15
CA GLY A 139 -23.80 9.82 6.98
C GLY A 139 -22.46 9.13 7.29
N VAL A 140 -22.06 8.26 6.37
CA VAL A 140 -20.76 7.58 6.34
C VAL A 140 -20.10 7.90 5.01
N ARG A 141 -18.81 8.23 5.04
CA ARG A 141 -17.97 8.49 3.88
C ARG A 141 -16.92 7.41 3.75
N LEU A 142 -16.82 6.79 2.58
CA LEU A 142 -15.64 6.05 2.17
C LEU A 142 -14.68 7.04 1.51
N ILE A 143 -13.39 6.96 1.83
CA ILE A 143 -12.34 7.77 1.19
C ILE A 143 -11.32 6.80 0.61
N PHE A 144 -10.97 6.99 -0.66
CA PHE A 144 -9.99 6.17 -1.37
C PHE A 144 -8.83 7.03 -1.80
N GLY A 145 -7.66 6.81 -1.18
CA GLY A 145 -6.38 7.42 -1.54
C GLY A 145 -5.72 6.75 -2.74
N THR A 146 -4.74 7.43 -3.31
CA THR A 146 -3.96 6.95 -4.46
C THR A 146 -2.45 7.11 -4.28
N ASN A 147 -1.99 7.44 -3.06
CA ASN A 147 -0.56 7.65 -2.77
C ASN A 147 -0.18 7.37 -1.30
N GLU A 148 -0.84 6.44 -0.63
CA GLU A 148 -0.55 6.09 0.77
C GLU A 148 0.90 5.57 0.90
N GLU A 149 1.27 4.61 0.06
CA GLU A 149 2.55 3.89 0.06
C GLU A 149 3.78 4.80 -0.16
N ASN A 150 3.56 6.02 -0.65
CA ASN A 150 4.63 6.97 -0.96
C ASN A 150 4.50 8.31 -0.24
N GLY A 151 3.83 8.31 0.92
CA GLY A 151 3.82 9.43 1.86
C GLY A 151 2.56 10.29 1.87
N SER A 152 1.43 9.76 1.37
CA SER A 152 0.06 10.30 1.54
C SER A 152 -0.13 11.75 1.08
N ALA A 153 0.55 12.14 -0.02
CA ALA A 153 0.35 13.46 -0.62
C ALA A 153 -1.07 13.66 -1.17
N ASP A 154 -1.76 12.56 -1.48
CA ASP A 154 -3.17 12.48 -1.84
C ASP A 154 -4.09 13.02 -0.72
N LEU A 155 -3.90 12.55 0.50
CA LEU A 155 -4.68 13.00 1.66
C LEU A 155 -4.33 14.43 2.06
N GLU A 156 -3.08 14.86 1.91
CA GLU A 156 -2.71 16.25 2.09
C GLU A 156 -3.46 17.16 1.13
N TYR A 157 -3.57 16.74 -0.15
CA TYR A 157 -4.34 17.47 -1.16
C TYR A 157 -5.84 17.44 -0.87
N TYR A 158 -6.39 16.25 -0.56
CA TYR A 158 -7.79 16.07 -0.21
C TYR A 158 -8.22 17.00 0.92
N ARG A 159 -7.44 17.07 2.01
CA ARG A 159 -7.72 17.93 3.18
C ARG A 159 -7.70 19.42 2.88
N LYS A 160 -7.02 19.86 1.82
CA LYS A 160 -7.08 21.26 1.36
C LYS A 160 -8.38 21.59 0.63
N LYS A 161 -9.04 20.57 0.08
CA LYS A 161 -10.28 20.71 -0.70
C LYS A 161 -11.52 20.31 0.08
N ARG A 162 -11.41 19.34 1.00
CA ARG A 162 -12.51 18.72 1.73
C ARG A 162 -12.14 18.53 3.20
N SER A 163 -13.12 18.74 4.07
CA SER A 163 -12.96 18.40 5.49
C SER A 163 -13.18 16.91 5.72
N LEU A 164 -12.42 16.34 6.65
CA LEU A 164 -12.66 14.99 7.13
C LEU A 164 -13.82 14.99 8.14
N PRO A 165 -14.64 13.95 8.18
CA PRO A 165 -15.59 13.73 9.25
C PRO A 165 -14.90 13.65 10.63
N PRO A 166 -15.63 13.92 11.73
CA PRO A 166 -15.04 13.95 13.08
C PRO A 166 -14.49 12.61 13.56
N MET A 167 -14.96 11.50 12.99
CA MET A 167 -14.45 10.17 13.27
C MET A 167 -13.89 9.58 11.97
N VAL A 168 -12.67 9.04 12.05
CA VAL A 168 -12.01 8.38 10.92
C VAL A 168 -11.36 7.10 11.44
N PHE A 169 -11.50 6.01 10.71
CA PHE A 169 -10.66 4.84 10.89
C PHE A 169 -10.23 4.27 9.54
N THR A 170 -9.15 3.50 9.54
CA THR A 170 -8.71 2.74 8.37
C THR A 170 -8.84 1.24 8.66
N PRO A 171 -9.30 0.43 7.69
CA PRO A 171 -9.26 -1.03 7.77
C PRO A 171 -7.89 -1.58 7.38
N ASP A 172 -6.96 -0.73 6.99
CA ASP A 172 -5.59 -1.04 6.61
C ASP A 172 -4.74 -1.30 7.86
N GLY A 173 -4.89 -2.48 8.41
CA GLY A 173 -4.19 -2.88 9.62
C GLY A 173 -4.64 -4.24 10.16
N GLU A 174 -3.92 -4.74 11.15
CA GLU A 174 -4.22 -6.01 11.81
C GLU A 174 -5.32 -5.85 12.88
N TYR A 175 -6.03 -6.94 13.15
CA TYR A 175 -6.98 -7.02 14.28
C TYR A 175 -6.28 -7.55 15.55
N PRO A 176 -6.70 -7.13 16.72
CA PRO A 176 -7.77 -6.16 17.06
C PRO A 176 -7.36 -4.71 16.74
N VAL A 177 -8.28 -3.77 17.00
CA VAL A 177 -8.07 -2.34 16.73
C VAL A 177 -6.72 -1.84 17.24
N ILE A 178 -5.91 -1.31 16.33
CA ILE A 178 -4.64 -0.64 16.62
C ILE A 178 -4.95 0.84 16.91
N ASN A 179 -4.57 1.31 18.08
CA ASN A 179 -4.78 2.70 18.51
C ASN A 179 -3.49 3.41 18.93
N VAL A 180 -2.33 2.76 18.69
CA VAL A 180 -1.00 3.30 18.94
C VAL A 180 -0.08 2.91 17.80
N GLU A 181 0.59 3.88 17.20
CA GLU A 181 1.58 3.67 16.16
C GLU A 181 2.96 4.11 16.62
N LYS A 182 4.00 3.48 16.07
CA LYS A 182 5.40 3.91 16.25
C LYS A 182 5.64 5.18 15.44
N GLY A 183 6.37 6.13 16.02
CA GLY A 183 6.89 7.27 15.25
C GLY A 183 7.88 6.79 14.19
N MET A 184 7.90 7.45 13.04
CA MET A 184 8.85 7.21 11.96
C MET A 184 9.86 8.35 11.91
N MET A 185 11.17 7.99 11.84
CA MET A 185 12.25 8.94 11.61
C MET A 185 13.14 8.40 10.49
N ARG A 186 13.38 9.24 9.47
CA ARG A 186 14.37 8.96 8.42
C ARG A 186 15.58 9.85 8.64
N VAL A 187 16.76 9.26 8.69
CA VAL A 187 18.02 9.98 8.86
C VAL A 187 18.93 9.64 7.68
N TYR A 188 19.40 10.67 7.01
CA TYR A 188 20.33 10.54 5.90
C TYR A 188 21.72 10.89 6.38
N PHE A 189 22.66 9.97 6.19
CA PHE A 189 24.06 10.18 6.46
C PHE A 189 24.83 10.24 5.14
N SER A 190 25.75 11.16 5.03
CA SER A 190 26.72 11.17 3.94
C SER A 190 28.11 11.27 4.52
N ALA A 191 29.03 10.51 3.96
CA ALA A 191 30.46 10.57 4.29
C ALA A 191 31.26 10.46 3.00
N ALA A 192 32.49 10.96 3.01
CA ALA A 192 33.42 10.67 1.94
C ALA A 192 33.67 9.16 1.88
N ALA A 193 33.36 8.52 0.76
CA ALA A 193 33.68 7.12 0.56
C ALA A 193 35.19 6.96 0.37
N PRO A 194 35.81 5.91 0.92
CA PRO A 194 37.16 5.53 0.55
C PRO A 194 37.20 5.29 -0.97
N GLU A 195 38.19 5.86 -1.65
CA GLU A 195 38.32 5.75 -3.12
C GLU A 195 38.49 4.30 -3.61
N ASN A 196 38.84 3.42 -2.70
CA ASN A 196 39.13 1.98 -2.97
C ASN A 196 37.98 1.05 -2.60
N VAL A 197 36.78 1.56 -2.20
CA VAL A 197 35.64 0.73 -1.81
C VAL A 197 34.38 1.23 -2.51
N GLU A 198 33.70 0.32 -3.19
CA GLU A 198 32.34 0.55 -3.71
C GLU A 198 31.38 -0.43 -3.05
N ILE A 199 30.23 0.06 -2.58
CA ILE A 199 29.19 -0.73 -1.95
C ILE A 199 27.85 -0.43 -2.61
N LYS A 200 27.11 -1.50 -2.96
CA LYS A 200 25.73 -1.42 -3.47
C LYS A 200 24.86 -2.37 -2.70
N ALA A 201 23.89 -1.84 -1.95
CA ALA A 201 22.95 -2.64 -1.17
C ALA A 201 21.63 -1.88 -0.96
N GLY A 202 20.59 -2.65 -0.67
CA GLY A 202 19.24 -2.13 -0.43
C GLY A 202 18.53 -1.74 -1.71
N THR A 203 17.30 -2.19 -1.86
CA THR A 203 16.41 -1.87 -2.99
C THR A 203 15.28 -0.95 -2.57
N VAL A 204 14.96 -0.95 -1.26
CA VAL A 204 13.89 -0.13 -0.66
C VAL A 204 14.36 0.42 0.69
N ILE A 205 13.83 1.59 1.05
CA ILE A 205 14.26 2.32 2.27
C ILE A 205 13.65 1.80 3.57
N ASN A 206 12.62 0.99 3.47
CA ASN A 206 11.86 0.43 4.60
C ASN A 206 12.18 -1.05 4.88
N ALA A 207 13.27 -1.58 4.34
CA ALA A 207 13.72 -2.94 4.63
C ALA A 207 15.20 -3.00 4.99
N VAL A 208 15.54 -3.93 5.89
CA VAL A 208 16.91 -4.33 6.17
C VAL A 208 17.48 -5.01 4.92
N PRO A 209 18.63 -4.55 4.35
CA PRO A 209 19.18 -5.15 3.14
C PRO A 209 19.69 -6.56 3.40
N ALA A 210 19.18 -7.53 2.63
CA ALA A 210 19.55 -8.93 2.71
C ALA A 210 20.82 -9.26 1.92
N SER A 211 21.24 -8.39 1.00
CA SER A 211 22.44 -8.59 0.19
C SER A 211 23.17 -7.27 0.00
N CYS A 212 24.49 -7.33 0.06
CA CYS A 212 25.41 -6.22 -0.17
C CYS A 212 26.48 -6.67 -1.17
N ARG A 213 26.49 -6.08 -2.36
CA ARG A 213 27.58 -6.26 -3.33
C ARG A 213 28.66 -5.23 -3.09
N PHE A 214 29.91 -5.64 -3.16
CA PHE A 214 31.03 -4.74 -2.96
C PHE A 214 32.17 -5.01 -3.91
N SER A 215 33.02 -3.99 -4.12
CA SER A 215 34.35 -4.13 -4.69
C SER A 215 35.35 -3.39 -3.82
N VAL A 216 36.51 -3.99 -3.62
CA VAL A 216 37.63 -3.41 -2.89
C VAL A 216 38.87 -3.43 -3.77
N VAL A 217 39.54 -2.28 -3.88
CA VAL A 217 40.76 -2.10 -4.65
C VAL A 217 41.96 -2.01 -3.68
N GLU A 218 42.84 -2.98 -3.72
CA GLU A 218 44.07 -2.97 -2.97
C GLU A 218 45.26 -2.56 -3.87
N ALA A 219 46.00 -1.56 -3.45
CA ALA A 219 47.24 -1.16 -4.14
C ALA A 219 48.37 -2.13 -3.80
N LEU A 220 48.75 -2.98 -4.73
CA LEU A 220 49.90 -3.91 -4.59
C LEU A 220 51.09 -3.44 -5.43
N LYS A 221 52.30 -3.95 -5.11
CA LYS A 221 53.53 -3.61 -5.83
C LYS A 221 53.50 -3.95 -7.32
N ASP A 222 52.74 -4.97 -7.67
CA ASP A 222 52.61 -5.49 -9.06
C ASP A 222 51.35 -4.95 -9.78
N GLY A 223 50.66 -3.93 -9.20
CA GLY A 223 49.47 -3.32 -9.73
C GLY A 223 48.24 -3.49 -8.81
N PRO A 224 47.15 -2.82 -9.06
CA PRO A 224 45.96 -2.89 -8.22
C PRO A 224 45.27 -4.25 -8.33
N LYS A 225 44.94 -4.84 -7.21
CA LYS A 225 44.07 -6.02 -7.11
C LYS A 225 42.65 -5.57 -6.81
N ILE A 226 41.69 -5.98 -7.61
CA ILE A 226 40.27 -5.71 -7.38
C ILE A 226 39.63 -7.00 -6.88
N THR A 227 39.02 -6.93 -5.69
CA THR A 227 38.24 -8.01 -5.12
C THR A 227 36.74 -7.65 -5.20
N PHE A 228 35.96 -8.52 -5.80
CA PHE A 228 34.47 -8.41 -5.82
C PHE A 228 33.89 -9.46 -4.88
N GLY A 229 32.82 -9.11 -4.20
CA GLY A 229 32.15 -10.04 -3.31
C GLY A 229 30.70 -9.64 -3.04
N THR A 230 30.03 -10.55 -2.35
CA THR A 230 28.67 -10.35 -1.84
C THR A 230 28.63 -10.78 -0.37
N ALA A 231 28.13 -9.90 0.48
CA ALA A 231 27.78 -10.26 1.85
C ALA A 231 26.27 -10.55 1.89
N GLU A 232 25.91 -11.64 2.53
CA GLU A 232 24.53 -12.08 2.65
C GLU A 232 24.02 -11.84 4.08
N GLY A 233 22.79 -11.36 4.19
CA GLY A 233 22.05 -11.12 5.41
C GLY A 233 20.64 -11.70 5.34
N THR A 234 19.75 -11.12 6.11
CA THR A 234 18.32 -11.50 6.14
C THR A 234 17.46 -10.25 6.07
N SER A 235 16.52 -10.20 5.13
CA SER A 235 15.60 -9.06 5.04
C SER A 235 14.60 -9.07 6.19
N ALA A 236 14.28 -7.87 6.68
CA ALA A 236 13.17 -7.64 7.59
C ALA A 236 12.62 -6.24 7.33
N HIS A 237 11.37 -6.01 7.70
CA HIS A 237 10.80 -4.67 7.64
C HIS A 237 11.51 -3.72 8.63
N ALA A 238 11.69 -2.46 8.26
CA ALA A 238 12.41 -1.48 9.09
C ALA A 238 11.73 -1.21 10.45
N SER A 239 10.46 -1.53 10.62
CA SER A 239 9.76 -1.45 11.92
C SER A 239 10.10 -2.60 12.89
N THR A 240 10.71 -3.68 12.40
CA THR A 240 11.13 -4.86 13.17
C THR A 240 12.54 -5.31 12.73
N PRO A 241 13.53 -4.42 12.77
CA PRO A 241 14.88 -4.69 12.22
C PRO A 241 15.60 -5.84 12.94
N GLU A 242 15.21 -6.13 14.18
CA GLU A 242 15.73 -7.26 14.97
C GLU A 242 15.40 -8.64 14.37
N LYS A 243 14.48 -8.73 13.43
CA LYS A 243 14.15 -9.95 12.68
C LYS A 243 15.03 -10.15 11.45
N GLY A 244 15.85 -9.14 11.11
CA GLY A 244 16.74 -9.15 9.98
C GLY A 244 18.22 -9.14 10.36
N GLU A 245 19.08 -9.40 9.37
CA GLU A 245 20.53 -9.25 9.47
C GLU A 245 21.00 -8.34 8.33
N ASN A 246 21.55 -7.17 8.67
CA ASN A 246 21.94 -6.17 7.68
C ASN A 246 23.24 -6.57 6.99
N ALA A 247 23.17 -6.87 5.69
CA ALA A 247 24.32 -7.29 4.89
C ALA A 247 25.41 -6.22 4.78
N ILE A 248 25.09 -4.91 4.87
CA ILE A 248 26.07 -3.83 4.87
C ILE A 248 26.90 -3.85 6.16
N THR A 249 26.23 -3.95 7.31
CA THR A 249 26.91 -4.02 8.62
C THR A 249 27.79 -5.24 8.73
N LYS A 250 27.36 -6.36 8.17
CA LYS A 250 28.15 -7.60 8.11
C LYS A 250 29.41 -7.40 7.27
N PHE A 251 29.29 -6.83 6.08
CA PHE A 251 30.43 -6.47 5.25
C PHE A 251 31.42 -5.57 6.00
N LEU A 252 30.91 -4.48 6.62
CA LEU A 252 31.75 -3.51 7.33
C LEU A 252 32.42 -4.08 8.60
N ALA A 253 31.91 -5.16 9.17
CA ALA A 253 32.52 -5.85 10.31
C ALA A 253 33.62 -6.82 9.91
N GLU A 254 33.66 -7.26 8.66
CA GLU A 254 34.63 -8.24 8.12
C GLU A 254 35.77 -7.56 7.34
N HIS A 255 35.66 -6.28 7.00
CA HIS A 255 36.57 -5.49 6.17
C HIS A 255 36.86 -4.11 6.77
#